data_8d937d3c0bf4290edd9098b9267bc54f
#
_entry.id   8d937d3c0bf4290edd9098b9267bc54f
#
_cell.length_a   1.000
_cell.length_b   1.000
_cell.length_c   1.000
_cell.angle_alpha   90.00
_cell.angle_beta   90.00
_cell.angle_gamma   90.00
#
_symmetry.space_group_name_H-M   'P 1'
#
loop_
_entity.id
_entity.type
_entity.pdbx_description
1 polymer ?
#
loop_
_entity_poly.entity_id
_entity_poly.type
_entity_poly.pdbx_seq_one_letter_code
_entity_poly.pdbx_strand_id
1 'polypeptide(L)'
;MPYQVTLVPNYLVSDWLHILDTNWAIWLPGIFSPFAVFLLTKYMRRIPVSVMEAAQIDGAGEWQIFTKICMPLCKGAMCSIAILIFIDYWNMVEQPLILLSDSNKHPLSVFLSKINSGEIGLAFAVATIYMVPPILVFLYGEDYLVEGITYQGGIKG
;
A
#
# COMPACT_ATOMS: atom_id res chain seq x y z
N MET A 1 -12.12 6.88 3.76
CA MET A 1 -13.36 6.34 4.36
C MET A 1 -12.94 5.42 5.49
N PRO A 2 -13.64 5.37 6.62
CA PRO A 2 -13.38 4.37 7.64
C PRO A 2 -13.55 2.97 7.03
N TYR A 3 -12.60 2.09 7.29
CA TYR A 3 -12.61 0.73 6.73
C TYR A 3 -13.91 -0.03 7.08
N GLN A 4 -14.44 0.20 8.26
CA GLN A 4 -15.67 -0.41 8.76
C GLN A 4 -16.88 -0.22 7.82
N VAL A 5 -16.93 0.89 7.07
CA VAL A 5 -18.01 1.16 6.11
C VAL A 5 -17.91 0.26 4.88
N THR A 6 -16.69 -0.11 4.47
CA THR A 6 -16.45 -0.96 3.30
C THR A 6 -16.43 -2.46 3.62
N LEU A 7 -16.39 -2.80 4.91
CA LEU A 7 -16.27 -4.18 5.37
C LEU A 7 -17.46 -5.05 4.94
N VAL A 8 -18.68 -4.57 5.20
CA VAL A 8 -19.91 -5.30 4.83
C VAL A 8 -20.04 -5.47 3.31
N PRO A 9 -19.87 -4.42 2.49
CA PRO A 9 -19.82 -4.58 1.04
C PRO A 9 -18.75 -5.57 0.56
N ASN A 10 -17.54 -5.51 1.13
CA ASN A 10 -16.46 -6.44 0.77
C ASN A 10 -16.82 -7.90 1.13
N TYR A 11 -17.44 -8.12 2.28
CA TYR A 11 -17.91 -9.44 2.67
C TYR A 11 -18.97 -9.97 1.68
N LEU A 12 -19.98 -9.17 1.37
CA LEU A 12 -21.07 -9.57 0.45
C LEU A 12 -20.55 -9.86 -0.96
N VAL A 13 -19.63 -9.05 -1.48
CA VAL A 13 -19.00 -9.28 -2.79
C VAL A 13 -18.14 -10.54 -2.76
N SER A 14 -17.37 -10.76 -1.70
CA SER A 14 -16.53 -11.95 -1.53
C SER A 14 -17.37 -13.23 -1.43
N ASP A 15 -18.52 -13.16 -0.76
CA ASP A 15 -19.48 -14.26 -0.68
C ASP A 15 -20.09 -14.56 -2.05
N TRP A 16 -20.55 -13.52 -2.74
CA TRP A 16 -21.11 -13.66 -4.09
C TRP A 16 -20.12 -14.22 -5.11
N LEU A 17 -18.84 -13.86 -4.99
CA LEU A 17 -17.74 -14.38 -5.83
C LEU A 17 -17.23 -15.76 -5.37
N HIS A 18 -17.76 -16.30 -4.28
CA HIS A 18 -17.32 -17.58 -3.67
C HIS A 18 -15.82 -17.61 -3.34
N ILE A 19 -15.26 -16.45 -2.92
CA ILE A 19 -13.84 -16.32 -2.53
C ILE A 19 -13.64 -16.15 -1.03
N LEU A 20 -14.71 -16.19 -0.21
CA LEU A 20 -14.58 -16.22 1.24
C LEU A 20 -13.67 -17.37 1.68
N ASP A 21 -12.99 -17.17 2.80
CA ASP A 21 -11.99 -18.10 3.33
C ASP A 21 -10.82 -18.41 2.37
N THR A 22 -10.55 -17.50 1.44
CA THR A 22 -9.37 -17.55 0.57
C THR A 22 -8.56 -16.24 0.67
N ASN A 23 -7.27 -16.29 0.34
CA ASN A 23 -6.43 -15.09 0.30
C ASN A 23 -6.95 -14.04 -0.70
N TRP A 24 -7.70 -14.47 -1.73
CA TRP A 24 -8.28 -13.58 -2.72
C TRP A 24 -9.29 -12.59 -2.12
N ALA A 25 -10.01 -12.99 -1.06
CA ALA A 25 -10.92 -12.10 -0.36
C ALA A 25 -10.23 -10.87 0.24
N ILE A 26 -8.94 -11.01 0.60
CA ILE A 26 -8.10 -9.92 1.11
C ILE A 26 -7.39 -9.18 -0.01
N TRP A 27 -6.84 -9.90 -1.00
CA TRP A 27 -6.01 -9.30 -2.04
C TRP A 27 -6.81 -8.48 -3.06
N LEU A 28 -7.99 -8.97 -3.50
CA LEU A 28 -8.77 -8.29 -4.54
C LEU A 28 -9.20 -6.86 -4.15
N PRO A 29 -9.72 -6.60 -2.94
CA PRO A 29 -10.02 -5.23 -2.53
C PRO A 29 -8.77 -4.33 -2.47
N GLY A 30 -7.60 -4.94 -2.23
CA GLY A 30 -6.33 -4.24 -2.13
C GLY A 30 -5.68 -3.85 -3.44
N ILE A 31 -6.02 -4.52 -4.54
CA ILE A 31 -5.45 -4.21 -5.87
C ILE A 31 -5.78 -2.77 -6.28
N PHE A 32 -6.96 -2.28 -5.90
CA PHE A 32 -7.38 -0.92 -6.19
C PHE A 32 -7.40 -0.07 -4.91
N SER A 33 -6.39 0.80 -4.76
CA SER A 33 -6.33 1.77 -3.67
C SER A 33 -6.67 3.17 -4.17
N PRO A 34 -7.85 3.74 -3.82
CA PRO A 34 -8.22 5.11 -4.17
C PRO A 34 -7.22 6.13 -3.65
N PHE A 35 -6.60 5.86 -2.49
CA PHE A 35 -5.57 6.69 -1.89
C PHE A 35 -4.30 6.73 -2.76
N ALA A 36 -3.84 5.58 -3.24
CA ALA A 36 -2.68 5.49 -4.14
C ALA A 36 -2.94 6.24 -5.45
N VAL A 37 -4.11 6.04 -6.06
CA VAL A 37 -4.51 6.74 -7.28
C VAL A 37 -4.55 8.25 -7.07
N PHE A 38 -5.13 8.72 -5.97
CA PHE A 38 -5.19 10.14 -5.64
C PHE A 38 -3.78 10.74 -5.49
N LEU A 39 -2.92 10.10 -4.71
CA LEU A 39 -1.55 10.59 -4.49
C LEU A 39 -0.74 10.60 -5.79
N LEU A 40 -0.72 9.49 -6.53
CA LEU A 40 -0.01 9.41 -7.81
C LEU A 40 -0.50 10.47 -8.80
N THR A 41 -1.81 10.69 -8.89
CA THR A 41 -2.38 11.74 -9.74
C THR A 41 -1.88 13.13 -9.33
N LYS A 42 -1.77 13.40 -8.03
CA LYS A 42 -1.23 14.67 -7.52
C LYS A 42 0.24 14.85 -7.90
N TYR A 43 1.05 13.78 -7.82
CA TYR A 43 2.46 13.83 -8.21
C TYR A 43 2.63 14.00 -9.71
N MET A 44 1.90 13.23 -10.52
CA MET A 44 1.97 13.32 -11.97
C MET A 44 1.58 14.70 -12.51
N ARG A 45 0.60 15.37 -11.88
CA ARG A 45 0.21 16.75 -12.24
C ARG A 45 1.28 17.81 -11.99
N ARG A 46 2.34 17.48 -11.26
CA ARG A 46 3.48 18.39 -11.01
C ARG A 46 4.55 18.31 -12.10
N ILE A 47 4.49 17.29 -12.95
CA ILE A 47 5.41 17.17 -14.08
C ILE A 47 5.11 18.33 -15.04
N PRO A 48 6.14 19.15 -15.42
CA PRO A 48 5.94 20.25 -16.34
C PRO A 48 5.39 19.76 -17.67
N VAL A 49 4.36 20.41 -18.17
CA VAL A 49 3.73 20.07 -19.46
C VAL A 49 4.75 20.15 -20.60
N SER A 50 5.69 21.10 -20.51
CA SER A 50 6.77 21.27 -21.49
C SER A 50 7.62 20.02 -21.72
N VAL A 51 7.81 19.18 -20.69
CA VAL A 51 8.55 17.91 -20.81
C VAL A 51 7.75 16.91 -21.65
N MET A 52 6.43 16.87 -21.46
CA MET A 52 5.55 15.99 -22.22
C MET A 52 5.41 16.47 -23.68
N GLU A 53 5.29 17.79 -23.90
CA GLU A 53 5.23 18.40 -25.23
C GLU A 53 6.52 18.18 -26.01
N ALA A 54 7.69 18.34 -25.38
CA ALA A 54 8.97 18.04 -26.03
C ALA A 54 9.06 16.58 -26.48
N ALA A 55 8.64 15.63 -25.62
CA ALA A 55 8.62 14.23 -26.00
C ALA A 55 7.64 13.92 -27.16
N GLN A 56 6.50 14.62 -27.21
CA GLN A 56 5.55 14.49 -28.33
C GLN A 56 6.14 15.02 -29.64
N ILE A 57 6.89 16.13 -29.60
CA ILE A 57 7.61 16.67 -30.75
C ILE A 57 8.65 15.66 -31.24
N ASP A 58 9.31 14.94 -30.32
CA ASP A 58 10.28 13.87 -30.65
C ASP A 58 9.59 12.58 -31.16
N GLY A 59 8.26 12.58 -31.31
CA GLY A 59 7.48 11.47 -31.84
C GLY A 59 7.13 10.38 -30.83
N ALA A 60 7.26 10.64 -29.51
CA ALA A 60 6.89 9.68 -28.50
C ALA A 60 5.36 9.57 -28.36
N GLY A 61 4.84 8.35 -28.42
CA GLY A 61 3.43 8.09 -28.12
C GLY A 61 3.11 8.21 -26.63
N GLU A 62 1.83 8.37 -26.28
CA GLU A 62 1.36 8.56 -24.88
C GLU A 62 1.85 7.47 -23.93
N TRP A 63 1.84 6.21 -24.37
CA TRP A 63 2.33 5.09 -23.56
C TRP A 63 3.85 5.17 -23.31
N GLN A 64 4.62 5.68 -24.27
CA GLN A 64 6.06 5.89 -24.09
C GLN A 64 6.34 7.04 -23.13
N ILE A 65 5.58 8.13 -23.22
CA ILE A 65 5.67 9.26 -22.30
C ILE A 65 5.35 8.78 -20.89
N PHE A 66 4.26 8.02 -20.70
CA PHE A 66 3.88 7.48 -19.41
C PHE A 66 4.97 6.61 -18.81
N THR A 67 5.45 5.60 -19.57
CA THR A 67 6.38 4.58 -19.02
C THR A 67 7.82 5.07 -18.92
N LYS A 68 8.28 5.92 -19.84
CA LYS A 68 9.69 6.35 -19.91
C LYS A 68 9.95 7.70 -19.24
N ILE A 69 8.92 8.52 -19.03
CA ILE A 69 9.06 9.85 -18.44
C ILE A 69 8.27 9.96 -17.14
N CYS A 70 6.96 9.76 -17.17
CA CYS A 70 6.12 9.99 -15.99
C CYS A 70 6.42 8.99 -14.86
N MET A 71 6.49 7.69 -15.14
CA MET A 71 6.77 6.68 -14.12
C MET A 71 8.14 6.87 -13.45
N PRO A 72 9.26 7.05 -14.18
CA PRO A 72 10.55 7.30 -13.55
C PRO A 72 10.59 8.57 -12.70
N LEU A 73 9.97 9.66 -13.17
CA LEU A 73 9.88 10.91 -12.41
C LEU A 73 9.03 10.78 -11.13
N CYS A 74 8.07 9.87 -11.11
CA CYS A 74 7.23 9.58 -9.95
C CYS A 74 7.77 8.45 -9.06
N LYS A 75 8.98 7.93 -9.32
CA LYS A 75 9.53 6.77 -8.60
C LYS A 75 9.53 6.96 -7.08
N GLY A 76 10.00 8.10 -6.58
CA GLY A 76 9.99 8.40 -5.14
C GLY A 76 8.59 8.34 -4.54
N ALA A 77 7.61 8.97 -5.20
CA ALA A 77 6.21 8.93 -4.78
C ALA A 77 5.64 7.50 -4.81
N MET A 78 5.95 6.73 -5.85
CA MET A 78 5.50 5.33 -5.97
C MET A 78 6.06 4.46 -4.86
N CYS A 79 7.36 4.60 -4.54
CA CYS A 79 8.00 3.88 -3.44
C CYS A 79 7.38 4.28 -2.09
N SER A 80 7.16 5.57 -1.84
CA SER A 80 6.51 6.04 -0.61
C SER A 80 5.11 5.46 -0.44
N ILE A 81 4.30 5.46 -1.50
CA ILE A 81 2.96 4.88 -1.48
C ILE A 81 3.01 3.37 -1.24
N ALA A 82 3.96 2.67 -1.89
CA ALA A 82 4.13 1.22 -1.69
C ALA A 82 4.48 0.88 -0.23
N ILE A 83 5.35 1.69 0.41
CA ILE A 83 5.69 1.51 1.83
C ILE A 83 4.47 1.74 2.73
N LEU A 84 3.69 2.79 2.48
CA LEU A 84 2.48 3.08 3.26
C LEU A 84 1.45 1.96 3.13
N ILE A 85 1.20 1.47 1.90
CA ILE A 85 0.30 0.35 1.65
C ILE A 85 0.82 -0.92 2.32
N PHE A 86 2.14 -1.19 2.25
CA PHE A 86 2.74 -2.34 2.92
C PHE A 86 2.49 -2.29 4.42
N ILE A 87 2.73 -1.15 5.07
CA ILE A 87 2.52 -1.00 6.52
C ILE A 87 1.05 -1.19 6.90
N ASP A 88 0.13 -0.65 6.09
CA ASP A 88 -1.31 -0.78 6.31
C ASP A 88 -1.75 -2.24 6.23
N TYR A 89 -1.32 -2.96 5.18
CA TYR A 89 -1.61 -4.39 5.01
C TYR A 89 -0.88 -5.28 6.03
N TRP A 90 0.33 -4.92 6.42
CA TRP A 90 1.08 -5.66 7.43
C TRP A 90 0.36 -5.66 8.78
N ASN A 91 -0.24 -4.54 9.15
CA ASN A 91 -0.92 -4.36 10.42
C ASN A 91 -2.42 -4.73 10.39
N MET A 92 -2.94 -5.22 9.27
CA MET A 92 -4.37 -5.53 9.18
C MET A 92 -4.77 -6.68 10.12
N VAL A 93 -5.88 -6.48 10.84
CA VAL A 93 -6.46 -7.46 11.78
C VAL A 93 -7.93 -7.71 11.45
N GLU A 94 -8.72 -6.66 11.26
CA GLU A 94 -10.18 -6.76 11.11
C GLU A 94 -10.60 -7.54 9.86
N GLN A 95 -9.95 -7.29 8.73
CA GLN A 95 -10.29 -7.96 7.46
C GLN A 95 -10.08 -9.48 7.53
N PRO A 96 -8.88 -9.98 7.92
CA PRO A 96 -8.66 -11.41 8.02
C PRO A 96 -9.59 -12.09 9.01
N LEU A 97 -9.94 -11.42 10.13
CA LEU A 97 -10.85 -11.97 11.12
C LEU A 97 -12.26 -12.21 10.59
N ILE A 98 -12.70 -11.40 9.63
CA ILE A 98 -14.07 -11.47 9.10
C ILE A 98 -14.13 -12.29 7.81
N LEU A 99 -13.11 -12.19 6.95
CA LEU A 99 -13.11 -12.81 5.63
C LEU A 99 -12.50 -14.23 5.62
N LEU A 100 -11.69 -14.57 6.63
CA LEU A 100 -11.06 -15.89 6.77
C LEU A 100 -11.63 -16.62 7.99
N SER A 101 -12.31 -17.73 7.73
CA SER A 101 -12.85 -18.59 8.80
C SER A 101 -11.79 -19.54 9.38
N ASP A 102 -10.83 -19.96 8.56
CA ASP A 102 -9.75 -20.86 8.95
C ASP A 102 -8.64 -20.11 9.68
N SER A 103 -8.44 -20.43 10.96
CA SER A 103 -7.40 -19.80 11.79
C SER A 103 -5.98 -20.03 11.28
N ASN A 104 -5.73 -21.09 10.50
CA ASN A 104 -4.41 -21.35 9.93
C ASN A 104 -4.03 -20.37 8.81
N LYS A 105 -5.02 -19.67 8.25
CA LYS A 105 -4.83 -18.66 7.21
C LYS A 105 -4.66 -17.25 7.78
N HIS A 106 -4.83 -17.09 9.09
CA HIS A 106 -4.71 -15.79 9.73
C HIS A 106 -3.26 -15.27 9.68
N PRO A 107 -3.05 -14.00 9.33
CA PRO A 107 -1.74 -13.37 9.38
C PRO A 107 -1.24 -13.21 10.82
N LEU A 108 0.07 -12.98 10.96
CA LEU A 108 0.73 -12.84 12.25
C LEU A 108 0.18 -11.67 13.09
N SER A 109 -0.33 -10.61 12.43
CA SER A 109 -1.02 -9.49 13.08
C SER A 109 -2.25 -9.94 13.89
N VAL A 110 -3.05 -10.85 13.32
CA VAL A 110 -4.22 -11.44 14.00
C VAL A 110 -3.77 -12.33 15.16
N PHE A 111 -2.71 -13.11 14.97
CA PHE A 111 -2.15 -13.93 16.05
C PHE A 111 -1.73 -13.08 17.25
N LEU A 112 -0.97 -11.99 16.99
CA LEU A 112 -0.57 -11.04 18.05
C LEU A 112 -1.76 -10.41 18.77
N SER A 113 -2.83 -10.10 18.06
CA SER A 113 -4.03 -9.52 18.67
C SER A 113 -4.79 -10.48 19.60
N LYS A 114 -4.55 -11.80 19.47
CA LYS A 114 -5.21 -12.86 20.25
C LYS A 114 -4.36 -13.40 21.41
N ILE A 115 -3.10 -12.99 21.55
CA ILE A 115 -2.23 -13.47 22.64
C ILE A 115 -2.79 -12.99 23.98
N ASN A 116 -3.00 -13.93 24.91
CA ASN A 116 -3.47 -13.63 26.24
C ASN A 116 -2.36 -13.02 27.12
N SER A 117 -2.76 -12.19 28.08
CA SER A 117 -1.85 -11.54 29.04
C SER A 117 -1.03 -12.50 29.90
N GLY A 118 -1.36 -13.81 29.92
CA GLY A 118 -0.59 -14.84 30.62
C GLY A 118 0.64 -15.35 29.84
N GLU A 119 0.74 -15.06 28.55
CA GLU A 119 1.80 -15.57 27.67
C GLU A 119 2.77 -14.43 27.25
N ILE A 120 3.20 -13.63 28.22
CA ILE A 120 4.03 -12.43 28.00
C ILE A 120 5.31 -12.76 27.20
N GLY A 121 6.00 -13.84 27.54
CA GLY A 121 7.23 -14.26 26.86
C GLY A 121 7.01 -14.56 25.37
N LEU A 122 5.93 -15.27 25.04
CA LEU A 122 5.53 -15.57 23.67
C LEU A 122 5.17 -14.28 22.91
N ALA A 123 4.42 -13.39 23.56
CA ALA A 123 4.04 -12.11 22.98
C ALA A 123 5.26 -11.27 22.57
N PHE A 124 6.26 -11.16 23.44
CA PHE A 124 7.49 -10.43 23.14
C PHE A 124 8.31 -11.10 22.02
N ALA A 125 8.44 -12.42 22.02
CA ALA A 125 9.16 -13.14 20.97
C ALA A 125 8.52 -12.94 19.60
N VAL A 126 7.19 -13.10 19.51
CA VAL A 126 6.44 -12.92 18.27
C VAL A 126 6.46 -11.45 17.81
N ALA A 127 6.30 -10.49 18.73
CA ALA A 127 6.39 -9.07 18.41
C ALA A 127 7.75 -8.68 17.86
N THR A 128 8.85 -9.24 18.40
CA THR A 128 10.21 -9.01 17.90
C THR A 128 10.35 -9.48 16.45
N ILE A 129 9.87 -10.68 16.13
CA ILE A 129 9.88 -11.21 14.76
C ILE A 129 9.00 -10.35 13.84
N TYR A 130 7.83 -9.95 14.34
CA TYR A 130 6.86 -9.15 13.60
C TYR A 130 7.39 -7.76 13.21
N MET A 131 8.25 -7.16 14.03
CA MET A 131 8.84 -5.84 13.76
C MET A 131 9.92 -5.87 12.67
N VAL A 132 10.56 -7.02 12.41
CA VAL A 132 11.70 -7.10 11.47
C VAL A 132 11.36 -6.63 10.05
N PRO A 133 10.31 -7.13 9.37
CA PRO A 133 9.99 -6.69 8.01
C PRO A 133 9.66 -5.20 7.89
N PRO A 134 8.80 -4.58 8.75
CA PRO A 134 8.57 -3.14 8.71
C PRO A 134 9.82 -2.30 8.92
N ILE A 135 10.71 -2.69 9.84
CA ILE A 135 11.99 -2.01 10.08
C ILE A 135 12.86 -2.07 8.82
N LEU A 136 12.98 -3.25 8.20
CA LEU A 136 13.76 -3.39 6.96
C LEU A 136 13.17 -2.54 5.84
N VAL A 137 11.86 -2.57 5.63
CA VAL A 137 11.18 -1.75 4.61
C VAL A 137 11.40 -0.26 4.88
N PHE A 138 11.38 0.17 6.15
CA PHE A 138 11.66 1.55 6.52
C PHE A 138 13.12 1.92 6.23
N LEU A 139 14.09 1.13 6.67
CA LEU A 139 15.52 1.41 6.48
C LEU A 139 15.92 1.47 4.99
N TYR A 140 15.32 0.61 4.16
CA TYR A 140 15.57 0.64 2.70
C TYR A 140 14.78 1.73 1.97
N GLY A 141 13.70 2.21 2.57
CA GLY A 141 12.75 3.11 1.94
C GLY A 141 12.75 4.54 2.49
N GLU A 142 13.53 4.85 3.54
CA GLU A 142 13.50 6.16 4.21
C GLU A 142 13.81 7.31 3.25
N ASP A 143 14.78 7.16 2.35
CA ASP A 143 15.13 8.18 1.35
C ASP A 143 13.93 8.51 0.44
N TYR A 144 13.19 7.50 0.01
CA TYR A 144 12.01 7.68 -0.83
C TYR A 144 10.84 8.30 -0.05
N LEU A 145 10.70 7.97 1.25
CA LEU A 145 9.69 8.60 2.11
C LEU A 145 9.98 10.09 2.28
N VAL A 146 11.24 10.44 2.52
CA VAL A 146 11.68 11.85 2.62
C VAL A 146 11.47 12.57 1.30
N GLU A 147 11.90 11.99 0.17
CA GLU A 147 11.72 12.57 -1.16
C GLU A 147 10.23 12.74 -1.49
N GLY A 148 9.41 11.73 -1.22
CA GLY A 148 7.97 11.76 -1.45
C GLY A 148 7.24 12.83 -0.63
N ILE A 149 7.70 13.16 0.57
CA ILE A 149 7.09 14.16 1.46
C ILE A 149 7.68 15.55 1.21
N THR A 150 8.98 15.66 0.96
CA THR A 150 9.72 16.95 0.91
C THR A 150 9.76 17.58 -0.48
N TYR A 151 9.35 16.90 -1.53
CA TYR A 151 9.26 17.49 -2.89
C TYR A 151 8.30 18.70 -2.97
N GLN A 152 7.82 19.17 -1.84
CA GLN A 152 7.06 20.41 -1.68
C GLN A 152 7.93 21.68 -1.69
N GLY A 153 9.25 21.57 -1.59
CA GLY A 153 10.13 22.71 -1.31
C GLY A 153 10.87 23.31 -2.50
N GLY A 154 10.81 22.74 -3.68
CA GLY A 154 11.76 23.02 -4.77
C GLY A 154 11.32 23.96 -5.89
N ILE A 155 10.18 24.64 -5.80
CA ILE A 155 9.80 25.67 -6.79
C ILE A 155 9.41 26.97 -6.06
N LYS A 156 10.42 27.67 -5.56
CA LYS A 156 10.43 29.12 -5.37
C LYS A 156 11.60 29.64 -6.16
N GLY A 157 11.32 30.12 -7.32
CA GLY A 157 12.18 30.84 -8.20
C GLY A 157 11.36 31.38 -9.33
#